data_325d740d546af5982f8916b7d9cfe5d8
#
_entry.id   325d740d546af5982f8916b7d9cfe5d8
#
_cell.length_a   1.000
_cell.length_b   1.000
_cell.length_c   1.000
_cell.angle_alpha   90.00
_cell.angle_beta   90.00
_cell.angle_gamma   90.00
#
_symmetry.space_group_name_H-M   'P 1'
#
loop_
_entity.id
_entity.type
_entity.pdbx_description
1 polymer ?
#
loop_
_entity_poly.entity_id
_entity_poly.type
_entity_poly.pdbx_seq_one_letter_code
_entity_poly.pdbx_strand_id
1 'polypeptide(L)'
;MTETINTDISGLANINELYESSSTKKWIKLIPRDKTISFDTYNRKDHFIQIADIVLDNELFTSGNKLGTKKRDTLIRFIPTISAESFNKKTEWLYLLVINNMIVKIGGTRTGLKGRISSYLCGHHIEERGKSGDCSKTNGFIYNTFEFYLSLGCKIQMYGYELPKTEITIEIFGRETKIIAQTFHAYESTFLEDYRKNYNEYPILCDNCDPEYKE
;
A
#
# COMPACT_ATOMS: atom_id res chain seq x y z
N MET A 1 -17.60 -25.65 -2.02
CA MET A 1 -18.22 -24.64 -2.90
C MET A 1 -17.27 -23.45 -2.90
N THR A 2 -16.54 -23.27 -3.97
CA THR A 2 -15.65 -22.11 -4.17
C THR A 2 -16.55 -20.94 -4.52
N GLU A 3 -16.74 -20.01 -3.58
CA GLU A 3 -17.38 -18.73 -3.88
C GLU A 3 -16.55 -18.03 -4.95
N THR A 4 -17.17 -17.81 -6.09
CA THR A 4 -16.59 -17.01 -7.18
C THR A 4 -16.55 -15.58 -6.67
N ILE A 5 -15.37 -15.14 -6.21
CA ILE A 5 -15.16 -13.76 -5.81
C ILE A 5 -15.44 -12.91 -7.05
N ASN A 6 -16.50 -12.11 -6.98
CA ASN A 6 -16.82 -11.17 -8.05
C ASN A 6 -15.70 -10.13 -8.16
N THR A 7 -14.83 -10.29 -9.15
CA THR A 7 -13.66 -9.42 -9.38
C THR A 7 -14.06 -8.06 -9.98
N ASP A 8 -15.34 -7.88 -10.28
CA ASP A 8 -15.84 -6.67 -10.91
C ASP A 8 -16.26 -5.62 -9.87
N ILE A 9 -15.39 -4.65 -9.62
CA ILE A 9 -15.67 -3.50 -8.73
C ILE A 9 -16.94 -2.74 -9.18
N SER A 10 -17.31 -2.76 -10.48
CA SER A 10 -18.48 -2.07 -10.99
C SER A 10 -19.80 -2.79 -10.73
N GLY A 11 -19.73 -4.08 -10.39
CA GLY A 11 -20.91 -4.87 -10.03
C GLY A 11 -21.31 -4.70 -8.57
N LEU A 12 -20.57 -3.91 -7.79
CA LEU A 12 -20.96 -3.55 -6.43
C LEU A 12 -22.10 -2.55 -6.51
N ALA A 13 -23.34 -3.05 -6.60
CA ALA A 13 -24.53 -2.27 -6.38
C ALA A 13 -24.32 -1.48 -5.09
N ASN A 14 -24.50 -0.16 -5.12
CA ASN A 14 -24.41 0.75 -3.97
C ASN A 14 -23.02 1.24 -3.53
N ILE A 15 -21.96 1.08 -4.32
CA ILE A 15 -20.64 1.65 -3.94
C ILE A 15 -20.72 3.15 -3.64
N ASN A 16 -21.48 3.90 -4.44
CA ASN A 16 -21.64 5.35 -4.27
C ASN A 16 -22.45 5.69 -3.01
N GLU A 17 -23.50 4.94 -2.70
CA GLU A 17 -24.28 5.14 -1.48
C GLU A 17 -23.46 4.87 -0.23
N LEU A 18 -22.68 3.79 -0.23
CA LEU A 18 -21.78 3.44 0.88
C LEU A 18 -20.66 4.46 1.04
N TYR A 19 -20.10 4.95 -0.08
CA TYR A 19 -19.13 6.02 -0.05
C TYR A 19 -19.72 7.30 0.54
N GLU A 20 -20.87 7.75 0.09
CA GLU A 20 -21.52 8.97 0.59
C GLU A 20 -21.91 8.86 2.06
N SER A 21 -22.28 7.68 2.54
CA SER A 21 -22.62 7.44 3.95
C SER A 21 -21.41 7.30 4.87
N SER A 22 -20.20 7.10 4.31
CA SER A 22 -19.00 6.91 5.10
C SER A 22 -18.56 8.20 5.83
N SER A 23 -18.34 8.10 7.15
CA SER A 23 -17.78 9.19 7.94
C SER A 23 -16.36 9.58 7.54
N THR A 24 -15.64 8.67 6.90
CA THR A 24 -14.25 8.85 6.45
C THR A 24 -14.12 9.10 4.95
N LYS A 25 -15.24 9.39 4.26
CA LYS A 25 -15.28 9.52 2.79
C LYS A 25 -14.21 10.46 2.21
N LYS A 26 -13.86 11.52 2.91
CA LYS A 26 -12.80 12.45 2.47
C LYS A 26 -11.41 11.81 2.41
N TRP A 27 -11.21 10.64 3.03
CA TRP A 27 -9.98 9.87 3.02
C TRP A 27 -10.07 8.59 2.16
N ILE A 28 -11.18 8.40 1.43
CA ILE A 28 -11.38 7.28 0.54
C ILE A 28 -11.14 7.73 -0.90
N LYS A 29 -10.33 6.99 -1.63
CA LYS A 29 -10.17 7.15 -3.08
C LYS A 29 -11.02 6.10 -3.79
N LEU A 30 -12.02 6.56 -4.57
CA LEU A 30 -12.75 5.67 -5.46
C LEU A 30 -11.88 5.32 -6.68
N ILE A 31 -11.78 4.04 -7.00
CA ILE A 31 -10.94 3.54 -8.09
C ILE A 31 -11.66 3.78 -9.43
N PRO A 32 -11.15 4.65 -10.30
CA PRO A 32 -11.69 4.85 -11.63
C PRO A 32 -11.33 3.65 -12.50
N ARG A 33 -12.33 2.99 -13.06
CA ARG A 33 -12.17 1.75 -13.83
C ARG A 33 -11.38 1.95 -15.12
N ASP A 34 -11.71 2.99 -15.82
CA ASP A 34 -11.16 3.37 -17.12
C ASP A 34 -9.71 3.86 -17.05
N LYS A 35 -9.23 4.18 -15.85
CA LYS A 35 -7.90 4.74 -15.60
C LYS A 35 -6.99 3.86 -14.76
N THR A 36 -7.48 2.71 -14.29
CA THR A 36 -6.72 1.83 -13.41
C THR A 36 -6.33 0.55 -14.14
N ILE A 37 -5.05 0.22 -14.07
CA ILE A 37 -4.49 -0.92 -14.79
C ILE A 37 -4.63 -2.19 -13.97
N SER A 38 -5.05 -3.28 -14.64
CA SER A 38 -5.10 -4.60 -14.07
C SER A 38 -3.68 -5.14 -13.85
N PHE A 39 -3.44 -5.79 -12.71
CA PHE A 39 -2.18 -6.45 -12.42
C PHE A 39 -1.84 -7.51 -13.47
N ASP A 40 -2.84 -8.26 -13.97
CA ASP A 40 -2.63 -9.29 -14.98
C ASP A 40 -2.12 -8.73 -16.31
N THR A 41 -2.48 -7.51 -16.66
CA THR A 41 -2.05 -6.85 -17.89
C THR A 41 -0.84 -5.94 -17.69
N TYR A 42 -0.37 -5.77 -16.45
CA TYR A 42 0.78 -4.92 -16.15
C TYR A 42 2.06 -5.52 -16.74
N ASN A 43 2.76 -4.76 -17.56
CA ASN A 43 3.93 -5.20 -18.31
C ASN A 43 5.15 -5.58 -17.45
N ARG A 44 5.15 -5.22 -16.16
CA ARG A 44 6.22 -5.52 -15.20
C ARG A 44 5.81 -6.53 -14.13
N LYS A 45 4.64 -7.15 -14.23
CA LYS A 45 4.09 -8.04 -13.18
C LYS A 45 5.03 -9.17 -12.80
N ASP A 46 5.77 -9.72 -13.75
CA ASP A 46 6.65 -10.88 -13.54
C ASP A 46 7.85 -10.61 -12.60
N HIS A 47 8.12 -9.34 -12.31
CA HIS A 47 9.10 -8.97 -11.28
C HIS A 47 8.57 -9.12 -9.86
N PHE A 48 7.25 -9.23 -9.68
CA PHE A 48 6.60 -9.17 -8.37
C PHE A 48 6.06 -10.52 -7.94
N ILE A 49 6.26 -10.86 -6.67
CA ILE A 49 5.60 -11.99 -6.02
C ILE A 49 4.58 -11.47 -5.02
N GLN A 50 3.52 -12.22 -4.76
CA GLN A 50 2.59 -11.87 -3.69
C GLN A 50 3.29 -12.02 -2.35
N ILE A 51 3.26 -10.97 -1.52
CA ILE A 51 3.95 -10.92 -0.23
C ILE A 51 3.01 -10.82 0.96
N ALA A 52 1.79 -10.34 0.76
CA ALA A 52 0.76 -10.34 1.80
C ALA A 52 -0.65 -10.27 1.20
N ASP A 53 -1.63 -10.85 1.91
CA ASP A 53 -3.04 -10.51 1.79
C ASP A 53 -3.42 -9.46 2.83
N ILE A 54 -4.32 -8.56 2.47
CA ILE A 54 -4.87 -7.57 3.40
C ILE A 54 -6.31 -7.93 3.67
N VAL A 55 -6.68 -8.05 4.96
CA VAL A 55 -8.00 -8.52 5.39
C VAL A 55 -8.58 -7.63 6.46
N LEU A 56 -9.91 -7.64 6.61
CA LEU A 56 -10.56 -7.14 7.80
C LEU A 56 -10.33 -8.14 8.94
N ASP A 57 -9.95 -7.65 10.09
CA ASP A 57 -9.76 -8.45 11.29
C ASP A 57 -10.82 -8.08 12.33
N ASN A 58 -11.99 -8.69 12.20
CA ASN A 58 -13.13 -8.46 13.10
C ASN A 58 -12.84 -8.92 14.54
N GLU A 59 -11.89 -9.84 14.75
CA GLU A 59 -11.49 -10.28 16.08
C GLU A 59 -10.76 -9.18 16.86
N LEU A 60 -10.16 -8.22 16.18
CA LEU A 60 -9.52 -7.08 16.82
C LEU A 60 -10.49 -6.20 17.60
N PHE A 61 -11.78 -6.24 17.28
CA PHE A 61 -12.81 -5.51 17.99
C PHE A 61 -13.29 -6.20 19.26
N THR A 62 -13.27 -7.53 19.29
CA THR A 62 -13.78 -8.33 20.40
C THR A 62 -12.75 -8.55 21.48
N SER A 63 -11.47 -8.59 21.13
CA SER A 63 -10.39 -8.67 22.10
C SER A 63 -10.06 -7.30 22.66
N GLY A 64 -10.91 -6.79 23.54
CA GLY A 64 -10.58 -5.62 24.32
C GLY A 64 -9.17 -5.76 24.87
N ASN A 65 -8.37 -4.70 24.78
CA ASN A 65 -7.07 -4.64 25.42
C ASN A 65 -7.22 -5.16 26.86
N LYS A 66 -6.30 -5.95 27.38
CA LYS A 66 -6.29 -6.45 28.76
C LYS A 66 -6.52 -5.37 29.83
N LEU A 67 -6.30 -4.12 29.46
CA LEU A 67 -6.56 -2.95 30.29
C LEU A 67 -7.98 -2.40 30.16
N GLY A 68 -8.87 -3.03 29.40
CA GLY A 68 -10.28 -2.63 29.25
C GLY A 68 -10.53 -1.25 28.65
N THR A 69 -9.49 -0.55 28.22
CA THR A 69 -9.57 0.89 27.93
C THR A 69 -9.25 1.28 26.49
N LYS A 70 -8.67 0.41 25.69
CA LYS A 70 -8.40 0.73 24.29
C LYS A 70 -8.84 -0.42 23.39
N LYS A 71 -9.86 -0.17 22.58
CA LYS A 71 -10.10 -0.93 21.37
C LYS A 71 -8.81 -0.88 20.53
N ARG A 72 -8.44 -1.98 19.89
CA ARG A 72 -7.43 -1.90 18.87
C ARG A 72 -7.90 -0.93 17.81
N ASP A 73 -6.99 -0.07 17.42
CA ASP A 73 -7.31 1.09 16.59
C ASP A 73 -7.38 0.73 15.12
N THR A 74 -6.99 -0.48 14.70
CA THR A 74 -6.96 -0.88 13.29
C THR A 74 -7.86 -2.08 13.03
N LEU A 75 -8.67 -1.97 11.97
CA LEU A 75 -9.56 -2.99 11.44
C LEU A 75 -8.91 -3.88 10.39
N ILE A 76 -7.81 -3.43 9.78
CA ILE A 76 -7.14 -4.16 8.71
C ILE A 76 -5.86 -4.80 9.23
N ARG A 77 -5.58 -5.99 8.66
CA ARG A 77 -4.36 -6.74 8.94
C ARG A 77 -3.71 -7.21 7.65
N PHE A 78 -2.40 -7.12 7.60
CA PHE A 78 -1.59 -7.70 6.53
C PHE A 78 -1.15 -9.09 6.97
N ILE A 79 -1.55 -10.10 6.21
CA ILE A 79 -1.22 -11.51 6.42
C ILE A 79 -0.09 -11.87 5.44
N PRO A 80 1.15 -12.09 5.91
CA PRO A 80 2.25 -12.46 5.03
C PRO A 80 1.99 -13.78 4.30
N THR A 81 2.31 -13.82 3.02
CA THR A 81 2.29 -15.02 2.16
C THR A 81 3.70 -15.55 1.88
N ILE A 82 4.72 -14.83 2.31
CA ILE A 82 6.13 -15.21 2.26
C ILE A 82 6.62 -15.66 3.64
N SER A 83 7.83 -16.22 3.70
CA SER A 83 8.41 -16.67 4.98
C SER A 83 8.54 -15.52 5.98
N ALA A 84 8.42 -15.84 7.28
CA ALA A 84 8.60 -14.87 8.35
C ALA A 84 9.99 -14.22 8.33
N GLU A 85 11.02 -14.97 7.90
CA GLU A 85 12.37 -14.46 7.72
C GLU A 85 12.41 -13.36 6.67
N SER A 86 11.92 -13.63 5.46
CA SER A 86 11.86 -12.65 4.36
C SER A 86 11.02 -11.43 4.72
N PHE A 87 9.88 -11.65 5.37
CA PHE A 87 8.96 -10.57 5.75
C PHE A 87 9.57 -9.61 6.79
N ASN A 88 10.36 -10.12 7.73
CA ASN A 88 11.00 -9.31 8.78
C ASN A 88 12.38 -8.77 8.39
N LYS A 89 12.90 -9.16 7.24
CA LYS A 89 14.20 -8.72 6.74
C LYS A 89 14.21 -7.21 6.49
N LYS A 90 15.27 -6.55 6.94
CA LYS A 90 15.47 -5.10 6.73
C LYS A 90 16.21 -4.86 5.42
N THR A 91 15.53 -5.12 4.30
CA THR A 91 16.03 -4.89 2.93
C THR A 91 15.15 -3.91 2.19
N GLU A 92 15.62 -3.41 1.07
CA GLU A 92 14.85 -2.54 0.20
C GLU A 92 13.85 -3.35 -0.62
N TRP A 93 12.64 -2.84 -0.75
CA TRP A 93 11.57 -3.43 -1.55
C TRP A 93 10.90 -2.38 -2.41
N LEU A 94 10.59 -2.76 -3.63
CA LEU A 94 9.55 -2.14 -4.42
C LEU A 94 8.28 -2.98 -4.26
N TYR A 95 7.10 -2.35 -4.16
CA TYR A 95 5.86 -3.08 -3.96
C TYR A 95 4.69 -2.43 -4.71
N LEU A 96 3.69 -3.25 -4.98
CA LEU A 96 2.39 -2.85 -5.54
C LEU A 96 1.30 -3.16 -4.51
N LEU A 97 0.32 -2.26 -4.40
CA LEU A 97 -0.94 -2.52 -3.70
C LEU A 97 -2.02 -2.69 -4.76
N VAL A 98 -2.79 -3.76 -4.63
CA VAL A 98 -3.74 -4.22 -5.64
C VAL A 98 -5.09 -4.50 -5.00
N ILE A 99 -6.16 -3.91 -5.51
CA ILE A 99 -7.55 -4.14 -5.09
C ILE A 99 -8.30 -4.80 -6.24
N ASN A 100 -8.86 -6.00 -6.04
CA ASN A 100 -9.56 -6.77 -7.08
C ASN A 100 -8.82 -6.74 -8.43
N ASN A 101 -7.53 -7.09 -8.40
CA ASN A 101 -6.66 -7.08 -9.56
C ASN A 101 -6.30 -5.69 -10.13
N MET A 102 -6.75 -4.59 -9.54
CA MET A 102 -6.44 -3.22 -10.00
C MET A 102 -5.27 -2.66 -9.21
N ILE A 103 -4.21 -2.21 -9.90
CA ILE A 103 -3.03 -1.60 -9.26
C ILE A 103 -3.39 -0.20 -8.78
N VAL A 104 -3.42 -0.02 -7.46
CA VAL A 104 -3.78 1.27 -6.84
C VAL A 104 -2.57 2.04 -6.31
N LYS A 105 -1.42 1.38 -6.13
CA LYS A 105 -0.18 2.02 -5.69
C LYS A 105 1.05 1.27 -6.16
N ILE A 106 2.06 2.04 -6.53
CA ILE A 106 3.48 1.63 -6.61
C ILE A 106 4.20 2.37 -5.49
N GLY A 107 5.07 1.69 -4.76
CA GLY A 107 5.82 2.31 -3.68
C GLY A 107 7.10 1.56 -3.36
N GLY A 108 8.02 2.24 -2.67
CA GLY A 108 9.27 1.67 -2.21
C GLY A 108 9.44 1.75 -0.69
N THR A 109 10.32 0.92 -0.14
CA THR A 109 10.75 1.00 1.25
C THR A 109 12.21 0.60 1.41
N ARG A 110 12.92 1.32 2.28
CA ARG A 110 14.30 1.02 2.65
C ARG A 110 14.43 0.18 3.91
N THR A 111 13.39 0.16 4.73
CA THR A 111 13.42 -0.39 6.09
C THR A 111 12.78 -1.76 6.21
N GLY A 112 12.41 -2.36 5.08
CA GLY A 112 11.71 -3.63 5.02
C GLY A 112 10.18 -3.51 5.09
N LEU A 113 9.52 -4.61 4.79
CA LEU A 113 8.06 -4.68 4.65
C LEU A 113 7.34 -4.37 5.97
N LYS A 114 7.79 -4.95 7.08
CA LYS A 114 7.17 -4.76 8.40
C LYS A 114 7.08 -3.28 8.79
N GLY A 115 8.16 -2.52 8.60
CA GLY A 115 8.18 -1.09 8.91
C GLY A 115 7.21 -0.31 8.03
N ARG A 116 7.13 -0.67 6.75
CA ARG A 116 6.22 0.00 5.81
C ARG A 116 4.75 -0.28 6.12
N ILE A 117 4.41 -1.52 6.42
CA ILE A 117 3.06 -1.92 6.80
C ILE A 117 2.63 -1.20 8.10
N SER A 118 3.50 -1.12 9.09
CA SER A 118 3.21 -0.37 10.33
C SER A 118 2.89 1.09 10.03
N SER A 119 3.58 1.72 9.08
CA SER A 119 3.27 3.08 8.64
C SER A 119 1.88 3.20 8.02
N TYR A 120 1.44 2.22 7.24
CA TYR A 120 0.09 2.23 6.67
C TYR A 120 -0.98 2.04 7.72
N LEU A 121 -0.77 1.15 8.69
CA LEU A 121 -1.70 0.92 9.77
C LEU A 121 -1.90 2.16 10.67
N CYS A 122 -0.96 3.09 10.69
CA CYS A 122 -1.16 4.38 11.34
C CYS A 122 -2.26 5.24 10.69
N GLY A 123 -2.67 4.92 9.47
CA GLY A 123 -3.66 5.71 8.70
C GLY A 123 -5.02 5.86 9.37
N HIS A 124 -5.42 4.92 10.23
CA HIS A 124 -6.69 4.98 10.97
C HIS A 124 -6.79 6.19 11.92
N HIS A 125 -5.67 6.78 12.30
CA HIS A 125 -5.65 7.95 13.17
C HIS A 125 -5.70 9.29 12.44
N ILE A 126 -5.91 9.32 11.13
CA ILE A 126 -5.78 10.56 10.34
C ILE A 126 -6.70 11.69 10.83
N GLU A 127 -7.89 11.34 11.33
CA GLU A 127 -8.85 12.33 11.87
C GLU A 127 -8.45 12.85 13.26
N GLU A 128 -7.82 12.01 14.05
CA GLU A 128 -7.43 12.35 15.44
C GLU A 128 -6.13 13.14 15.47
N ARG A 129 -5.32 13.03 14.43
CA ARG A 129 -3.93 13.49 14.42
C ARG A 129 -3.70 14.91 13.92
N GLY A 130 -4.70 15.70 13.74
CA GLY A 130 -4.52 17.14 13.45
C GLY A 130 -3.60 17.89 14.42
N LYS A 131 -3.08 17.20 15.44
CA LYS A 131 -2.22 17.76 16.49
C LYS A 131 -0.83 17.13 16.62
N SER A 132 -0.58 15.91 16.11
CA SER A 132 0.67 15.19 16.39
C SER A 132 1.54 14.79 15.20
N GLY A 133 1.15 15.08 13.98
CA GLY A 133 2.03 14.98 12.81
C GLY A 133 2.51 13.60 12.34
N ASP A 134 2.13 12.52 13.01
CA ASP A 134 2.75 11.21 12.77
C ASP A 134 2.13 10.36 11.66
N CYS A 135 0.99 10.76 11.12
CA CYS A 135 0.36 10.06 10.00
C CYS A 135 0.34 10.95 8.75
N SER A 136 0.98 10.50 7.68
CA SER A 136 0.88 11.23 6.41
C SER A 136 -0.53 11.11 5.83
N LYS A 137 -0.96 12.12 5.06
CA LYS A 137 -2.22 12.07 4.31
C LYS A 137 -2.29 10.82 3.43
N THR A 138 -1.21 10.45 2.76
CA THR A 138 -1.11 9.24 1.94
C THR A 138 -1.44 7.97 2.73
N ASN A 139 -0.91 7.83 3.95
CA ASN A 139 -1.23 6.67 4.80
C ASN A 139 -2.70 6.67 5.20
N GLY A 140 -3.28 7.84 5.47
CA GLY A 140 -4.70 8.01 5.75
C GLY A 140 -5.56 7.54 4.57
N PHE A 141 -5.24 7.98 3.35
CA PHE A 141 -5.93 7.53 2.14
C PHE A 141 -5.80 6.03 1.91
N ILE A 142 -4.60 5.45 2.06
CA ILE A 142 -4.40 4.02 1.86
C ILE A 142 -5.23 3.22 2.87
N TYR A 143 -5.15 3.56 4.16
CA TYR A 143 -5.87 2.84 5.20
C TYR A 143 -7.38 2.87 4.99
N ASN A 144 -7.97 4.07 4.86
CA ASN A 144 -9.42 4.22 4.74
C ASN A 144 -9.96 3.66 3.39
N THR A 145 -9.20 3.78 2.32
CA THR A 145 -9.56 3.14 1.04
C THR A 145 -9.57 1.62 1.18
N PHE A 146 -8.58 1.03 1.85
CA PHE A 146 -8.54 -0.41 2.07
C PHE A 146 -9.68 -0.89 2.95
N GLU A 147 -9.94 -0.22 4.07
CA GLU A 147 -11.06 -0.56 4.96
C GLU A 147 -12.39 -0.52 4.19
N PHE A 148 -12.61 0.53 3.40
CA PHE A 148 -13.80 0.68 2.57
C PHE A 148 -13.97 -0.47 1.58
N TYR A 149 -12.94 -0.77 0.76
CA TYR A 149 -13.05 -1.83 -0.23
C TYR A 149 -13.13 -3.23 0.39
N LEU A 150 -12.46 -3.48 1.50
CA LEU A 150 -12.59 -4.74 2.25
C LEU A 150 -14.01 -4.91 2.82
N SER A 151 -14.66 -3.84 3.28
CA SER A 151 -16.05 -3.89 3.76
C SER A 151 -17.04 -4.24 2.65
N LEU A 152 -16.69 -3.96 1.40
CA LEU A 152 -17.43 -4.35 0.19
C LEU A 152 -17.10 -5.78 -0.29
N GLY A 153 -16.26 -6.53 0.43
CA GLY A 153 -15.83 -7.87 0.06
C GLY A 153 -14.76 -7.94 -1.03
N CYS A 154 -14.10 -6.81 -1.33
CA CYS A 154 -13.00 -6.79 -2.29
C CYS A 154 -11.77 -7.51 -1.74
N LYS A 155 -11.04 -8.19 -2.63
CA LYS A 155 -9.75 -8.80 -2.33
C LYS A 155 -8.67 -7.73 -2.43
N ILE A 156 -7.83 -7.59 -1.39
CA ILE A 156 -6.70 -6.67 -1.43
C ILE A 156 -5.40 -7.45 -1.19
N GLN A 157 -4.40 -7.18 -2.04
CA GLN A 157 -3.14 -7.90 -2.04
C GLN A 157 -1.96 -6.93 -2.14
N MET A 158 -0.86 -7.33 -1.56
CA MET A 158 0.42 -6.65 -1.71
C MET A 158 1.38 -7.57 -2.45
N TYR A 159 1.95 -7.06 -3.52
CA TYR A 159 3.01 -7.72 -4.29
C TYR A 159 4.32 -7.00 -4.05
N GLY A 160 5.44 -7.71 -4.07
CA GLY A 160 6.74 -7.13 -3.79
C GLY A 160 7.86 -7.69 -4.66
N TYR A 161 8.85 -6.86 -4.87
CA TYR A 161 10.13 -7.18 -5.47
C TYR A 161 11.24 -6.77 -4.51
N GLU A 162 11.97 -7.73 -3.97
CA GLU A 162 13.14 -7.45 -3.11
C GLU A 162 14.26 -6.91 -3.98
N LEU A 163 14.71 -5.70 -3.69
CA LEU A 163 15.74 -5.04 -4.47
C LEU A 163 17.11 -5.65 -4.18
N PRO A 164 17.96 -5.78 -5.20
CA PRO A 164 19.31 -6.26 -5.00
C PRO A 164 20.11 -5.28 -4.14
N LYS A 165 20.95 -5.82 -3.27
CA LYS A 165 21.90 -5.02 -2.51
C LYS A 165 22.93 -4.41 -3.46
N THR A 166 22.98 -3.10 -3.56
CA THR A 166 23.92 -2.38 -4.40
C THR A 166 25.07 -1.84 -3.58
N GLU A 167 26.29 -2.34 -3.84
CA GLU A 167 27.52 -1.83 -3.24
C GLU A 167 28.22 -0.92 -4.23
N ILE A 168 28.61 0.27 -3.78
CA ILE A 168 29.42 1.22 -4.55
C ILE A 168 30.67 1.57 -3.77
N THR A 169 31.76 1.83 -4.47
CA THR A 169 33.00 2.35 -3.89
C THR A 169 33.05 3.86 -4.11
N ILE A 170 33.24 4.59 -3.03
CA ILE A 170 33.41 6.05 -3.08
C ILE A 170 34.72 6.43 -2.38
N GLU A 171 35.28 7.56 -2.77
CA GLU A 171 36.41 8.15 -2.10
C GLU A 171 35.94 9.09 -1.00
N ILE A 172 36.39 8.86 0.24
CA ILE A 172 36.14 9.74 1.38
C ILE A 172 37.52 10.19 1.94
N PHE A 173 37.84 11.47 1.78
CA PHE A 173 39.13 12.04 2.22
C PHE A 173 40.35 11.23 1.76
N GLY A 174 40.38 10.84 0.48
CA GLY A 174 41.49 10.09 -0.12
C GLY A 174 41.50 8.61 0.23
N ARG A 175 40.42 8.06 0.83
CA ARG A 175 40.28 6.62 1.15
C ARG A 175 39.13 6.02 0.39
N GLU A 176 39.40 4.95 -0.36
CA GLU A 176 38.34 4.15 -0.95
C GLU A 176 37.52 3.47 0.14
N THR A 177 36.21 3.69 0.10
CA THR A 177 35.26 3.17 1.05
C THR A 177 34.10 2.52 0.33
N LYS A 178 33.77 1.24 0.66
CA LYS A 178 32.58 0.58 0.15
C LYS A 178 31.38 0.98 0.99
N ILE A 179 30.34 1.40 0.33
CA ILE A 179 29.05 1.73 0.94
C ILE A 179 27.92 0.97 0.28
N ILE A 180 26.84 0.74 1.02
CA ILE A 180 25.59 0.21 0.48
C ILE A 180 24.75 1.38 0.04
N ALA A 181 24.51 1.46 -1.26
CA ALA A 181 23.66 2.50 -1.83
C ALA A 181 22.17 2.20 -1.55
N GLN A 182 21.41 3.25 -1.22
CA GLN A 182 19.95 3.17 -1.18
C GLN A 182 19.41 3.39 -2.59
N THR A 183 18.76 2.38 -3.15
CA THR A 183 18.31 2.38 -4.55
C THR A 183 16.81 2.43 -4.72
N PHE A 184 16.03 2.18 -3.66
CA PHE A 184 14.59 2.05 -3.74
C PHE A 184 13.87 3.26 -4.37
N HIS A 185 14.34 4.49 -4.12
CA HIS A 185 13.77 5.70 -4.74
C HIS A 185 13.96 5.72 -6.26
N ALA A 186 15.14 5.31 -6.75
CA ALA A 186 15.40 5.24 -8.18
C ALA A 186 14.49 4.18 -8.85
N TYR A 187 14.34 3.02 -8.22
CA TYR A 187 13.43 1.98 -8.69
C TYR A 187 11.97 2.46 -8.66
N GLU A 188 11.51 3.05 -7.55
CA GLU A 188 10.14 3.57 -7.42
C GLU A 188 9.84 4.61 -8.51
N SER A 189 10.73 5.60 -8.69
CA SER A 189 10.58 6.64 -9.72
C SER A 189 10.55 6.03 -11.13
N THR A 190 11.47 5.12 -11.44
CA THR A 190 11.53 4.45 -12.75
C THR A 190 10.24 3.67 -13.05
N PHE A 191 9.71 2.93 -12.07
CA PHE A 191 8.48 2.17 -12.25
C PHE A 191 7.25 3.08 -12.34
N LEU A 192 7.20 4.19 -11.62
CA LEU A 192 6.14 5.18 -11.72
C LEU A 192 6.15 5.90 -13.07
N GLU A 193 7.33 6.30 -13.55
CA GLU A 193 7.48 6.90 -14.87
C GLU A 193 7.10 5.94 -16.00
N ASP A 194 7.54 4.67 -15.92
CA ASP A 194 7.18 3.62 -16.87
C ASP A 194 5.66 3.38 -16.86
N TYR A 195 5.04 3.32 -15.67
CA TYR A 195 3.59 3.20 -15.55
C TYR A 195 2.88 4.38 -16.21
N ARG A 196 3.26 5.62 -15.89
CA ARG A 196 2.69 6.82 -16.49
C ARG A 196 2.86 6.86 -18.01
N LYS A 197 4.05 6.50 -18.51
CA LYS A 197 4.34 6.47 -19.94
C LYS A 197 3.44 5.49 -20.70
N ASN A 198 3.18 4.33 -20.11
CA ASN A 198 2.40 3.27 -20.77
C ASN A 198 0.89 3.47 -20.62
N TYR A 199 0.44 4.14 -19.53
CA TYR A 199 -0.97 4.18 -19.15
C TYR A 199 -1.53 5.60 -18.98
N ASN A 200 -0.70 6.64 -19.19
CA ASN A 200 -1.04 8.06 -19.10
C ASN A 200 -1.52 8.57 -17.72
N GLU A 201 -1.47 7.75 -16.68
CA GLU A 201 -1.93 8.07 -15.34
C GLU A 201 -0.95 7.51 -14.29
N TYR A 202 -1.00 8.03 -13.09
CA TYR A 202 -0.37 7.38 -11.93
C TYR A 202 -1.38 6.49 -11.20
N PRO A 203 -0.92 5.44 -10.48
CA PRO A 203 -1.82 4.70 -9.60
C PRO A 203 -2.49 5.64 -8.58
N ILE A 204 -3.78 5.48 -8.36
CA ILE A 204 -4.64 6.45 -7.65
C ILE A 204 -4.20 6.79 -6.21
N LEU A 205 -3.45 5.90 -5.55
CA LEU A 205 -2.89 6.14 -4.22
C LEU A 205 -1.42 6.58 -4.25
N CYS A 206 -0.92 7.05 -5.41
CA CYS A 206 0.41 7.67 -5.57
C CYS A 206 0.33 9.20 -5.56
N ASP A 207 -0.41 9.77 -4.61
CA ASP A 207 -0.66 11.21 -4.48
C ASP A 207 0.64 12.07 -4.45
N ASN A 208 1.76 11.50 -4.02
CA ASN A 208 3.05 12.19 -4.00
C ASN A 208 3.59 12.54 -5.40
N CYS A 209 3.05 11.91 -6.43
CA CYS A 209 3.45 12.09 -7.83
C CYS A 209 2.58 13.11 -8.55
N ASP A 210 1.46 13.53 -7.95
CA ASP A 210 0.58 14.53 -8.52
C ASP A 210 1.11 15.94 -8.21
N PRO A 211 1.41 16.77 -9.24
CA PRO A 211 1.84 18.15 -9.04
C PRO A 211 0.82 19.02 -8.30
N GLU A 212 -0.48 18.73 -8.45
CA GLU A 212 -1.56 19.46 -7.78
C GLU A 212 -1.62 19.20 -6.27
N TYR A 213 -0.91 18.19 -5.79
CA TYR A 213 -0.90 17.81 -4.38
C TYR A 213 0.17 18.56 -3.55
N LYS A 214 0.96 19.42 -4.18
CA LYS A 214 2.07 20.15 -3.54
C LYS A 214 1.68 21.53 -3.00
N GLU A 215 0.42 21.92 -3.12
CA GLU A 215 -0.11 23.17 -2.56
C GLU A 215 -0.80 23.00 -1.20
#